data_778e553dd87d18fd6f9ed62f93029c9b
#
_entry.id   778e553dd87d18fd6f9ed62f93029c9b
#
_cell.length_a   1.000
_cell.length_b   1.000
_cell.length_c   1.000
_cell.angle_alpha   90.00
_cell.angle_beta   90.00
_cell.angle_gamma   90.00
#
_symmetry.space_group_name_H-M   'P 1'
#
loop_
_entity.id
_entity.type
_entity.pdbx_description
1 polymer ?
#
loop_
_entity_poly.entity_id
_entity_poly.type
_entity_poly.pdbx_seq_one_letter_code
_entity_poly.pdbx_strand_id
1 'polypeptide(L)'
;MKVFVIPYYLWFGYVIIPVMYLFFKSREEYWRAFIFLSTGMTVFLIVSTIWPNGHDLRPAYLLGDDLCTNLIRSLYKTDTPTNLWPSIHVYNSLGVHFAIIRSDLLKDKKWIHNGSLILCLSIIASTMLIKQHSVFDVMTAVLMSIVMYYLIYNRDVVTTYRANREAKKARIRY
;
A
#
# COMPACT_ATOMS: atom_id res chain seq x y z
N MET A 1 -16.92 -11.36 -12.07
CA MET A 1 -16.00 -10.88 -11.01
C MET A 1 -14.59 -11.47 -11.08
N LYS A 2 -14.37 -12.62 -11.76
CA LYS A 2 -13.06 -13.30 -11.85
C LYS A 2 -11.93 -12.43 -12.43
N VAL A 3 -12.25 -11.52 -13.36
CA VAL A 3 -11.28 -10.61 -14.01
C VAL A 3 -10.51 -9.74 -13.01
N PHE A 4 -11.08 -9.48 -11.84
CA PHE A 4 -10.42 -8.70 -10.80
C PHE A 4 -9.18 -9.37 -10.18
N VAL A 5 -8.90 -10.62 -10.52
CA VAL A 5 -7.62 -11.26 -10.18
C VAL A 5 -6.44 -10.58 -10.89
N ILE A 6 -6.66 -9.96 -12.05
CA ILE A 6 -5.62 -9.27 -12.81
C ILE A 6 -5.05 -8.06 -12.03
N PRO A 7 -5.86 -7.06 -11.60
CA PRO A 7 -5.32 -5.97 -10.80
C PRO A 7 -4.72 -6.45 -9.46
N TYR A 8 -5.20 -7.54 -8.89
CA TYR A 8 -4.59 -8.12 -7.70
C TYR A 8 -3.13 -8.56 -7.95
N TYR A 9 -2.87 -9.28 -9.04
CA TYR A 9 -1.50 -9.67 -9.41
C TYR A 9 -0.64 -8.48 -9.85
N LEU A 10 -1.23 -7.46 -10.47
CA LEU A 10 -0.53 -6.23 -10.84
C LEU A 10 -0.03 -5.44 -9.62
N TRP A 11 -0.58 -5.69 -8.42
CA TRP A 11 -0.15 -5.06 -7.18
C TRP A 11 1.36 -5.20 -6.92
N PHE A 12 1.95 -6.35 -7.20
CA PHE A 12 3.39 -6.56 -7.01
C PHE A 12 4.22 -5.57 -7.83
N GLY A 13 3.92 -5.46 -9.13
CA GLY A 13 4.58 -4.49 -10.00
C GLY A 13 4.27 -3.05 -9.60
N TYR A 14 3.02 -2.79 -9.21
CA TYR A 14 2.57 -1.48 -8.77
C TYR A 14 3.33 -0.96 -7.54
N VAL A 15 3.67 -1.83 -6.61
CA VAL A 15 4.47 -1.45 -5.43
C VAL A 15 5.95 -1.33 -5.79
N ILE A 16 6.50 -2.30 -6.49
CA ILE A 16 7.94 -2.37 -6.74
C ILE A 16 8.43 -1.27 -7.69
N ILE A 17 7.74 -1.04 -8.81
CA ILE A 17 8.23 -0.15 -9.87
C ILE A 17 8.38 1.30 -9.39
N PRO A 18 7.38 1.94 -8.76
CA PRO A 18 7.54 3.31 -8.27
C PRO A 18 8.57 3.43 -7.15
N VAL A 19 8.62 2.47 -6.23
CA VAL A 19 9.60 2.49 -5.13
C VAL A 19 11.02 2.40 -5.68
N MET A 20 11.27 1.51 -6.64
CA MET A 20 12.57 1.40 -7.31
C MET A 20 12.90 2.65 -8.13
N TYR A 21 11.93 3.24 -8.81
CA TYR A 21 12.13 4.50 -9.51
C TYR A 21 12.59 5.61 -8.56
N LEU A 22 11.92 5.77 -7.41
CA LEU A 22 12.29 6.75 -6.40
C LEU A 22 13.67 6.45 -5.79
N PHE A 23 13.98 5.18 -5.55
CA PHE A 23 15.29 4.75 -5.02
C PHE A 23 16.45 5.29 -5.86
N PHE A 24 16.34 5.20 -7.20
CA PHE A 24 17.39 5.68 -8.11
C PHE A 24 17.34 7.17 -8.38
N LYS A 25 16.21 7.85 -8.21
CA LYS A 25 16.01 9.23 -8.64
C LYS A 25 15.96 10.25 -7.50
N SER A 26 15.45 9.91 -6.33
CA SER A 26 15.29 10.85 -5.22
C SER A 26 15.37 10.14 -3.87
N ARG A 27 16.53 10.27 -3.23
CA ARG A 27 16.76 9.67 -1.91
C ARG A 27 15.70 10.10 -0.87
N GLU A 28 15.28 11.35 -0.91
CA GLU A 28 14.32 11.88 0.06
C GLU A 28 12.93 11.30 -0.14
N GLU A 29 12.44 11.28 -1.40
CA GLU A 29 11.14 10.74 -1.74
C GLU A 29 11.09 9.23 -1.51
N TYR A 30 12.19 8.52 -1.83
CA TYR A 30 12.35 7.10 -1.53
C TYR A 30 12.19 6.82 -0.03
N TRP A 31 12.88 7.57 0.85
CA TRP A 31 12.79 7.34 2.28
C TRP A 31 11.40 7.63 2.84
N ARG A 32 10.68 8.62 2.30
CA ARG A 32 9.28 8.86 2.67
C ARG A 32 8.38 7.68 2.31
N ALA A 33 8.50 7.19 1.07
CA ALA A 33 7.76 6.02 0.62
C ALA A 33 8.15 4.76 1.43
N PHE A 34 9.44 4.53 1.66
CA PHE A 34 9.95 3.40 2.42
C PHE A 34 9.44 3.41 3.87
N ILE A 35 9.49 4.54 4.56
CA ILE A 35 8.98 4.66 5.94
C ILE A 35 7.48 4.40 5.96
N PHE A 36 6.73 4.93 4.99
CA PHE A 36 5.29 4.67 4.88
C PHE A 36 5.03 3.16 4.78
N LEU A 37 5.59 2.49 3.80
CA LEU A 37 5.35 1.07 3.54
C LEU A 37 5.84 0.18 4.68
N SER A 38 7.03 0.47 5.22
CA SER A 38 7.62 -0.31 6.32
C SER A 38 6.80 -0.18 7.61
N THR A 39 6.26 0.99 7.91
CA THR A 39 5.39 1.17 9.08
C THR A 39 4.13 0.33 8.95
N GLY A 40 3.49 0.33 7.79
CA GLY A 40 2.32 -0.52 7.55
C GLY A 40 2.63 -2.01 7.70
N MET A 41 3.75 -2.46 7.15
CA MET A 41 4.19 -3.84 7.30
C MET A 41 4.47 -4.19 8.76
N THR A 42 5.12 -3.29 9.50
CA THR A 42 5.40 -3.49 10.94
C THR A 42 4.11 -3.61 11.74
N VAL A 43 3.14 -2.72 11.52
CA VAL A 43 1.83 -2.78 12.19
C VAL A 43 1.12 -4.09 11.84
N PHE A 44 1.10 -4.47 10.57
CA PHE A 44 0.52 -5.74 10.11
C PHE A 44 1.15 -6.95 10.83
N LEU A 45 2.49 -7.02 10.89
CA LEU A 45 3.20 -8.12 11.56
C LEU A 45 2.92 -8.17 13.07
N ILE A 46 2.90 -7.02 13.74
CA ILE A 46 2.56 -6.95 15.17
C ILE A 46 1.14 -7.45 15.41
N VAL A 47 0.17 -6.95 14.63
CA VAL A 47 -1.23 -7.37 14.76
C VAL A 47 -1.39 -8.87 14.50
N SER A 48 -0.81 -9.38 13.42
CA SER A 48 -0.87 -10.80 13.05
C SER A 48 -0.23 -11.72 14.09
N THR A 49 0.77 -11.23 14.83
CA THR A 49 1.42 -11.99 15.89
C THR A 49 0.62 -12.00 17.18
N ILE A 50 0.03 -10.85 17.57
CA ILE A 50 -0.71 -10.73 18.83
C ILE A 50 -2.15 -11.23 18.69
N TRP A 51 -2.76 -11.00 17.53
CA TRP A 51 -4.15 -11.34 17.24
C TRP A 51 -4.27 -12.04 15.88
N PRO A 52 -3.96 -13.33 15.81
CA PRO A 52 -4.21 -14.11 14.60
C PRO A 52 -5.68 -14.00 14.18
N ASN A 53 -5.92 -13.65 12.95
CA ASN A 53 -7.26 -13.38 12.42
C ASN A 53 -7.45 -14.04 11.06
N GLY A 54 -8.70 -14.21 10.64
CA GLY A 54 -9.05 -14.82 9.38
C GLY A 54 -10.53 -14.67 9.08
N HIS A 55 -10.98 -15.17 7.93
CA HIS A 55 -12.38 -15.18 7.54
C HIS A 55 -12.72 -16.34 6.60
N ASP A 56 -14.01 -16.68 6.52
CA ASP A 56 -14.56 -17.73 5.66
C ASP A 56 -15.34 -17.15 4.47
N LEU A 57 -14.88 -16.03 3.90
CA LEU A 57 -15.56 -15.39 2.78
C LEU A 57 -15.35 -16.09 1.44
N ARG A 58 -14.34 -16.96 1.34
CA ARG A 58 -14.00 -17.67 0.11
C ARG A 58 -15.05 -18.74 -0.19
N PRO A 59 -15.50 -18.85 -1.46
CA PRO A 59 -16.42 -19.91 -1.83
C PRO A 59 -15.72 -21.28 -1.74
N ALA A 60 -16.45 -22.30 -1.28
CA ALA A 60 -15.94 -23.66 -1.16
C ALA A 60 -15.49 -24.24 -2.53
N TYR A 61 -16.14 -23.81 -3.62
CA TYR A 61 -15.86 -24.25 -4.96
C TYR A 61 -15.80 -23.07 -5.94
N LEU A 62 -14.79 -23.07 -6.82
CA LEU A 62 -14.69 -22.14 -7.94
C LEU A 62 -15.09 -22.88 -9.22
N LEU A 63 -16.21 -22.46 -9.82
CA LEU A 63 -16.73 -23.03 -11.06
C LEU A 63 -16.00 -22.45 -12.28
N GLY A 64 -15.64 -23.32 -13.23
CA GLY A 64 -14.98 -22.98 -14.49
C GLY A 64 -13.48 -23.31 -14.50
N ASP A 65 -12.91 -23.39 -15.69
CA ASP A 65 -11.48 -23.71 -15.95
C ASP A 65 -10.80 -22.64 -16.80
N ASP A 66 -11.38 -21.43 -16.84
CA ASP A 66 -10.79 -20.29 -17.51
C ASP A 66 -9.52 -19.79 -16.77
N LEU A 67 -8.68 -19.05 -17.47
CA LEU A 67 -7.41 -18.52 -16.94
C LEU A 67 -7.60 -17.78 -15.60
N CYS A 68 -8.61 -16.91 -15.52
CA CYS A 68 -8.87 -16.14 -14.29
C CYS A 68 -9.25 -17.04 -13.11
N THR A 69 -10.06 -18.08 -13.36
CA THR A 69 -10.43 -19.05 -12.33
C THR A 69 -9.20 -19.83 -11.83
N ASN A 70 -8.31 -20.22 -12.73
CA ASN A 70 -7.09 -20.94 -12.38
C ASN A 70 -6.12 -20.04 -11.60
N LEU A 71 -6.02 -18.77 -11.96
CA LEU A 71 -5.25 -17.78 -11.18
C LEU A 71 -5.82 -17.60 -9.77
N ILE A 72 -7.14 -17.52 -9.60
CA ILE A 72 -7.77 -17.43 -8.27
C ILE A 72 -7.54 -18.72 -7.47
N ARG A 73 -7.61 -19.90 -8.09
CA ARG A 73 -7.29 -21.17 -7.40
C ARG A 73 -5.85 -21.20 -6.92
N SER A 74 -4.91 -20.77 -7.76
CA SER A 74 -3.50 -20.65 -7.39
C SER A 74 -3.31 -19.67 -6.24
N LEU A 75 -3.95 -18.50 -6.33
CA LEU A 75 -3.92 -17.50 -5.29
C LEU A 75 -4.42 -18.06 -3.95
N TYR A 76 -5.58 -18.71 -3.94
CA TYR A 76 -6.17 -19.27 -2.71
C TYR A 76 -5.32 -20.37 -2.06
N LYS A 77 -4.49 -21.05 -2.82
CA LYS A 77 -3.53 -22.03 -2.30
C LYS A 77 -2.31 -21.38 -1.67
N THR A 78 -1.85 -20.28 -2.25
CA THR A 78 -0.62 -19.60 -1.84
C THR A 78 -0.86 -18.60 -0.71
N ASP A 79 -1.92 -17.83 -0.84
CA ASP A 79 -2.31 -16.79 0.11
C ASP A 79 -3.52 -17.29 0.91
N THR A 80 -3.26 -17.83 2.09
CA THR A 80 -4.28 -18.42 2.96
C THR A 80 -5.19 -17.34 3.57
N PRO A 81 -6.47 -17.66 3.97
CA PRO A 81 -7.39 -16.68 4.55
C PRO A 81 -7.10 -16.41 6.04
N THR A 82 -5.82 -16.21 6.36
CA THR A 82 -5.33 -15.98 7.72
C THR A 82 -4.45 -14.73 7.77
N ASN A 83 -4.45 -14.04 8.91
CA ASN A 83 -3.68 -12.81 9.12
C ASN A 83 -3.98 -11.75 8.05
N LEU A 84 -5.24 -11.38 7.93
CA LEU A 84 -5.74 -10.50 6.86
C LEU A 84 -5.90 -9.05 7.29
N TRP A 85 -6.01 -8.80 8.60
CA TRP A 85 -6.26 -7.49 9.17
C TRP A 85 -4.99 -6.85 9.77
N PRO A 86 -4.73 -5.57 9.48
CA PRO A 86 -5.30 -4.72 8.42
C PRO A 86 -4.79 -5.10 7.02
N SER A 87 -5.53 -4.77 5.95
CA SER A 87 -5.14 -5.15 4.59
C SER A 87 -3.85 -4.44 4.13
N ILE A 88 -2.77 -5.20 4.02
CA ILE A 88 -1.49 -4.69 3.52
C ILE A 88 -1.55 -4.33 2.03
N HIS A 89 -2.38 -5.02 1.24
CA HIS A 89 -2.59 -4.71 -0.17
C HIS A 89 -3.18 -3.31 -0.35
N VAL A 90 -4.20 -2.97 0.44
CA VAL A 90 -4.85 -1.67 0.43
C VAL A 90 -3.90 -0.58 0.93
N TYR A 91 -3.27 -0.81 2.07
CA TYR A 91 -2.35 0.15 2.67
C TYR A 91 -1.18 0.50 1.75
N ASN A 92 -0.51 -0.51 1.19
CA ASN A 92 0.63 -0.29 0.31
C ASN A 92 0.19 0.35 -1.02
N SER A 93 -0.97 0.00 -1.55
CA SER A 93 -1.49 0.63 -2.77
C SER A 93 -1.72 2.13 -2.59
N LEU A 94 -2.33 2.52 -1.48
CA LEU A 94 -2.52 3.93 -1.13
C LEU A 94 -1.18 4.62 -0.87
N GLY A 95 -0.25 3.97 -0.18
CA GLY A 95 1.08 4.52 0.10
C GLY A 95 1.86 4.81 -1.17
N VAL A 96 1.83 3.91 -2.14
CA VAL A 96 2.46 4.11 -3.46
C VAL A 96 1.77 5.23 -4.24
N HIS A 97 0.43 5.26 -4.23
CA HIS A 97 -0.30 6.35 -4.87
C HIS A 97 0.07 7.71 -4.26
N PHE A 98 0.13 7.82 -2.95
CA PHE A 98 0.56 9.03 -2.26
C PHE A 98 2.01 9.41 -2.59
N ALA A 99 2.92 8.44 -2.68
CA ALA A 99 4.29 8.70 -3.10
C ALA A 99 4.36 9.27 -4.52
N ILE A 100 3.56 8.74 -5.45
CA ILE A 100 3.49 9.21 -6.85
C ILE A 100 2.94 10.64 -6.93
N ILE A 101 1.81 10.94 -6.29
CA ILE A 101 1.20 12.28 -6.38
C ILE A 101 1.94 13.36 -5.61
N ARG A 102 2.79 12.96 -4.65
CA ARG A 102 3.63 13.86 -3.86
C ARG A 102 5.07 13.95 -4.36
N SER A 103 5.40 13.24 -5.42
CA SER A 103 6.73 13.29 -6.03
C SER A 103 6.91 14.56 -6.86
N ASP A 104 7.94 15.34 -6.54
CA ASP A 104 8.34 16.50 -7.34
C ASP A 104 8.82 16.08 -8.73
N LEU A 105 9.34 14.85 -8.88
CA LEU A 105 9.77 14.28 -10.16
C LEU A 105 8.60 13.98 -11.11
N LEU A 106 7.41 13.75 -10.56
CA LEU A 106 6.23 13.31 -11.30
C LEU A 106 5.10 14.35 -11.33
N LYS A 107 5.28 15.53 -10.70
CA LYS A 107 4.24 16.56 -10.53
C LYS A 107 3.52 16.97 -11.81
N ASP A 108 4.23 17.04 -12.94
CA ASP A 108 3.68 17.47 -14.22
C ASP A 108 3.10 16.31 -15.06
N LYS A 109 3.18 15.08 -14.55
CA LYS A 109 2.77 13.86 -15.26
C LYS A 109 1.38 13.39 -14.84
N LYS A 110 0.35 14.18 -15.15
CA LYS A 110 -1.06 13.88 -14.78
C LYS A 110 -1.52 12.50 -15.23
N TRP A 111 -1.03 11.97 -16.35
CA TRP A 111 -1.39 10.65 -16.83
C TRP A 111 -0.88 9.54 -15.88
N ILE A 112 0.30 9.73 -15.25
CA ILE A 112 0.81 8.80 -14.24
C ILE A 112 -0.04 8.88 -12.97
N HIS A 113 -0.44 10.08 -12.53
CA HIS A 113 -1.30 10.26 -11.37
C HIS A 113 -2.65 9.57 -11.57
N ASN A 114 -3.30 9.80 -12.73
CA ASN A 114 -4.59 9.19 -13.03
C ASN A 114 -4.47 7.66 -13.21
N GLY A 115 -3.46 7.19 -13.92
CA GLY A 115 -3.20 5.76 -14.07
C GLY A 115 -2.95 5.05 -12.74
N SER A 116 -2.15 5.68 -11.87
CA SER A 116 -1.91 5.21 -10.51
C SER A 116 -3.19 5.17 -9.68
N LEU A 117 -4.05 6.19 -9.77
CA LEU A 117 -5.33 6.22 -9.06
C LEU A 117 -6.25 5.08 -9.52
N ILE A 118 -6.41 4.92 -10.84
CA ILE A 118 -7.26 3.87 -11.40
C ILE A 118 -6.75 2.49 -10.98
N LEU A 119 -5.44 2.25 -11.07
CA LEU A 119 -4.87 0.96 -10.68
C LEU A 119 -4.99 0.73 -9.17
N CYS A 120 -4.72 1.74 -8.34
CA CYS A 120 -4.90 1.68 -6.89
C CYS A 120 -6.34 1.29 -6.51
N LEU A 121 -7.34 1.99 -7.05
CA LEU A 121 -8.75 1.69 -6.80
C LEU A 121 -9.15 0.31 -7.32
N SER A 122 -8.62 -0.11 -8.47
CA SER A 122 -8.85 -1.45 -9.02
C SER A 122 -8.26 -2.55 -8.13
N ILE A 123 -7.08 -2.33 -7.56
CA ILE A 123 -6.45 -3.24 -6.59
C ILE A 123 -7.31 -3.32 -5.32
N ILE A 124 -7.72 -2.18 -4.75
CA ILE A 124 -8.58 -2.15 -3.56
C ILE A 124 -9.89 -2.91 -3.81
N ALA A 125 -10.56 -2.64 -4.92
CA ALA A 125 -11.77 -3.35 -5.29
C ALA A 125 -11.51 -4.86 -5.48
N SER A 126 -10.38 -5.23 -6.08
CA SER A 126 -10.03 -6.63 -6.31
C SER A 126 -9.92 -7.43 -5.03
N THR A 127 -9.33 -6.87 -3.97
CA THR A 127 -9.17 -7.57 -2.68
C THR A 127 -10.50 -8.03 -2.09
N MET A 128 -11.55 -7.22 -2.23
CA MET A 128 -12.91 -7.57 -1.78
C MET A 128 -13.63 -8.50 -2.74
N LEU A 129 -13.54 -8.22 -4.07
CA LEU A 129 -14.29 -8.96 -5.08
C LEU A 129 -13.80 -10.39 -5.26
N ILE A 130 -12.50 -10.64 -5.08
CA ILE A 130 -11.94 -11.99 -5.07
C ILE A 130 -11.87 -12.59 -3.65
N LYS A 131 -12.56 -11.98 -2.68
CA LYS A 131 -12.70 -12.53 -1.32
C LYS A 131 -11.40 -12.77 -0.57
N GLN A 132 -10.42 -11.89 -0.78
CA GLN A 132 -9.17 -11.90 -0.03
C GLN A 132 -9.29 -11.09 1.26
N HIS A 133 -10.04 -10.00 1.25
CA HIS A 133 -10.24 -9.13 2.41
C HIS A 133 -11.71 -8.80 2.63
N SER A 134 -12.07 -8.59 3.88
CA SER A 134 -13.36 -8.04 4.26
C SER A 134 -13.40 -6.52 4.06
N VAL A 135 -14.60 -5.95 4.08
CA VAL A 135 -14.76 -4.47 4.05
C VAL A 135 -14.09 -3.83 5.26
N PHE A 136 -14.12 -4.50 6.41
CA PHE A 136 -13.49 -4.02 7.64
C PHE A 136 -11.96 -3.90 7.51
N ASP A 137 -11.31 -4.88 6.89
CA ASP A 137 -9.85 -4.87 6.65
C ASP A 137 -9.47 -3.71 5.73
N VAL A 138 -10.29 -3.45 4.72
CA VAL A 138 -10.10 -2.34 3.77
C VAL A 138 -10.26 -0.99 4.47
N MET A 139 -11.34 -0.81 5.23
CA MET A 139 -11.62 0.48 5.91
C MET A 139 -10.52 0.82 6.93
N THR A 140 -10.08 -0.15 7.72
CA THR A 140 -8.99 0.06 8.69
C THR A 140 -7.67 0.38 8.01
N ALA A 141 -7.34 -0.28 6.89
CA ALA A 141 -6.15 0.04 6.11
C ALA A 141 -6.21 1.44 5.48
N VAL A 142 -7.38 1.87 4.99
CA VAL A 142 -7.60 3.24 4.50
C VAL A 142 -7.38 4.26 5.61
N LEU A 143 -7.99 4.05 6.78
CA LEU A 143 -7.83 4.95 7.93
C LEU A 143 -6.35 5.06 8.35
N MET A 144 -5.68 3.92 8.46
CA MET A 144 -4.25 3.87 8.78
C MET A 144 -3.41 4.61 7.73
N SER A 145 -3.74 4.45 6.45
CA SER A 145 -3.06 5.15 5.35
C SER A 145 -3.24 6.67 5.41
N ILE A 146 -4.43 7.14 5.77
CA ILE A 146 -4.72 8.58 5.94
C ILE A 146 -3.87 9.15 7.08
N VAL A 147 -3.85 8.49 8.23
CA VAL A 147 -3.04 8.93 9.38
C VAL A 147 -1.57 9.00 8.99
N MET A 148 -1.04 7.96 8.35
CA MET A 148 0.37 7.92 7.91
C MET A 148 0.68 8.95 6.83
N TYR A 149 -0.27 9.24 5.94
CA TYR A 149 -0.13 10.30 4.95
C TYR A 149 0.10 11.66 5.62
N TYR A 150 -0.71 12.01 6.61
CA TYR A 150 -0.53 13.27 7.36
C TYR A 150 0.81 13.32 8.09
N LEU A 151 1.23 12.23 8.71
CA LEU A 151 2.49 12.19 9.46
C LEU A 151 3.73 12.33 8.55
N ILE A 152 3.70 11.76 7.35
CA ILE A 152 4.88 11.69 6.47
C ILE A 152 4.90 12.81 5.44
N TYR A 153 3.74 13.14 4.86
CA TYR A 153 3.64 14.08 3.73
C TYR A 153 3.13 15.47 4.11
N ASN A 154 2.75 15.70 5.38
CA ASN A 154 2.41 17.05 5.83
C ASN A 154 3.71 17.88 5.90
N ARG A 155 3.82 18.87 5.01
CA ARG A 155 5.02 19.72 4.88
C ARG A 155 5.35 20.47 6.16
N ASP A 156 4.35 20.84 6.93
CA ASP A 156 4.54 21.63 8.16
C ASP A 156 5.26 20.84 9.25
N VAL A 157 4.94 19.56 9.41
CA VAL A 157 5.63 18.68 10.38
C VAL A 157 7.09 18.45 9.94
N VAL A 158 7.33 18.21 8.67
CA VAL A 158 8.68 17.94 8.14
C VAL A 158 9.55 19.20 8.18
N THR A 159 9.01 20.36 7.80
CA THR A 159 9.75 21.63 7.83
C THR A 159 10.07 22.07 9.26
N THR A 160 9.13 21.94 10.19
CA THR A 160 9.36 22.24 11.61
C THR A 160 10.43 21.32 12.20
N TYR A 161 10.39 20.04 11.90
CA TYR A 161 11.42 19.09 12.35
C TYR A 161 12.81 19.44 11.81
N ARG A 162 12.94 19.79 10.52
CA ARG A 162 14.19 20.21 9.90
C ARG A 162 14.74 21.49 10.52
N ALA A 163 13.89 22.51 10.68
CA ALA A 163 14.27 23.76 11.31
C ALA A 163 14.77 23.56 12.75
N ASN A 164 14.10 22.73 13.52
CA ASN A 164 14.51 22.39 14.90
C ASN A 164 15.85 21.62 14.93
N ARG A 165 16.08 20.73 13.98
CA ARG A 165 17.32 19.97 13.85
C ARG A 165 18.50 20.87 13.48
N GLU A 166 18.31 21.80 12.55
CA GLU A 166 19.34 22.78 12.15
C GLU A 166 19.64 23.74 13.28
N ALA A 167 18.64 24.24 13.98
CA ALA A 167 18.82 25.09 15.16
C ALA A 167 19.60 24.36 16.29
N LYS A 168 19.32 23.08 16.49
CA LYS A 168 20.08 22.26 17.46
C LYS A 168 21.53 22.06 17.05
N LYS A 169 21.81 21.84 15.75
CA LYS A 169 23.18 21.72 15.23
C LYS A 169 23.96 23.04 15.34
N ALA A 170 23.32 24.16 15.10
CA ALA A 170 23.93 25.48 15.26
C ALA A 170 24.33 25.75 16.73
N ARG A 171 23.51 25.35 17.71
CA ARG A 171 23.80 25.50 19.15
C ARG A 171 24.95 24.62 19.65
N ILE A 172 25.27 23.53 18.97
CA ILE A 172 26.38 22.61 19.35
C ILE A 172 27.72 23.06 18.76
N ARG A 173 27.70 23.99 17.79
CA ARG A 173 28.91 24.51 17.14
C ARG A 173 29.53 25.73 17.83
N TYR A 174 28.88 26.25 18.87
CA TYR A 174 29.37 27.29 19.77
C TYR A 174 29.54 26.71 21.16
#